data_88abff2ead4053f33762c9e6019e7661
#
_entry.id   88abff2ead4053f33762c9e6019e7661
#
_cell.length_a   1.000
_cell.length_b   1.000
_cell.length_c   1.000
_cell.angle_alpha   90.00
_cell.angle_beta   90.00
_cell.angle_gamma   90.00
#
_symmetry.space_group_name_H-M   'P 1'
#
loop_
_entity.id
_entity.type
_entity.pdbx_description
1 polymer ?
#
loop_
_entity_poly.entity_id
_entity_poly.type
_entity_poly.pdbx_seq_one_letter_code
_entity_poly.pdbx_strand_id
1 'polypeptide(L)'
;MKTPDVEIETAADTSSRSRREFFKQAGALAGAALLGAPAIVRAQSKSISVTCWGGAYEAAIRGAFAEPFTKETGIAVNLVNSADLARMKVQVESKNVSWDVFDSIGPQIVAGSRQGMWEKLDPAIVRTEGLITKTGPDFVGTYSYAGGIGFDPKRSSKPPMTYAEFWDVKAFPGRRGLRPRVSENLEMALLADGVAPDKLYPLDVERAFKAMDRIKPAVRKWIETTPETVTLIASNELDFTYTYLSRVLPAQRAGTSIQMSMKQTLNSLEYLAVPKYGKNTQAAMQYVAFCLRPDRQAAFCEMVEFAPNAAQAMPLVSAAAKARMPDMHDKNSIIINDAWWGDHYDTLQNRFTTWMLT
;
A
#
# COMPACT_ATOMS: atom_id res chain seq x y z
N MET A 1 -19.98 -80.50 -3.61
CA MET A 1 -19.18 -81.33 -2.65
C MET A 1 -19.18 -80.56 -1.32
N LYS A 2 -19.98 -81.10 -0.40
CA LYS A 2 -20.07 -81.00 1.05
C LYS A 2 -19.64 -79.70 1.74
N THR A 3 -20.63 -79.03 2.31
CA THR A 3 -20.66 -78.29 3.59
C THR A 3 -20.22 -79.17 4.74
N PRO A 4 -19.71 -78.59 5.84
CA PRO A 4 -20.40 -78.94 7.08
C PRO A 4 -20.77 -77.69 7.92
N ASP A 5 -21.94 -77.91 8.59
CA ASP A 5 -22.50 -77.19 9.71
C ASP A 5 -21.60 -77.23 10.95
N VAL A 6 -21.65 -76.20 11.78
CA VAL A 6 -21.35 -76.28 13.21
C VAL A 6 -22.28 -75.39 14.01
N GLU A 7 -22.76 -75.99 15.07
CA GLU A 7 -23.90 -75.75 15.96
C GLU A 7 -23.79 -74.41 16.77
N ILE A 8 -24.99 -74.04 17.13
CA ILE A 8 -25.36 -73.00 18.11
C ILE A 8 -25.24 -73.61 19.52
N GLU A 9 -24.53 -72.95 20.38
CA GLU A 9 -24.62 -73.24 21.83
C GLU A 9 -25.05 -71.96 22.58
N THR A 10 -26.22 -72.03 23.15
CA THR A 10 -26.88 -71.10 24.05
C THR A 10 -26.36 -71.25 25.45
N ALA A 11 -25.88 -70.18 26.07
CA ALA A 11 -25.75 -70.15 27.53
C ALA A 11 -26.38 -68.88 28.07
N ALA A 12 -27.32 -69.08 28.95
CA ALA A 12 -28.17 -68.10 29.61
C ALA A 12 -27.47 -67.53 30.87
N ASP A 13 -27.83 -66.30 31.12
CA ASP A 13 -28.15 -65.69 32.41
C ASP A 13 -27.14 -65.75 33.56
N THR A 14 -26.53 -64.61 33.91
CA THR A 14 -26.28 -64.22 35.33
C THR A 14 -26.11 -62.71 35.46
N SER A 15 -26.99 -62.17 36.30
CA SER A 15 -26.79 -61.16 37.34
C SER A 15 -27.10 -59.70 37.02
N SER A 16 -28.32 -59.41 37.39
CA SER A 16 -28.87 -58.07 37.74
C SER A 16 -28.24 -57.52 39.04
N ARG A 17 -26.96 -57.18 39.09
CA ARG A 17 -26.37 -56.50 40.26
C ARG A 17 -25.26 -55.59 39.83
N SER A 18 -25.56 -54.50 39.14
CA SER A 18 -24.50 -53.46 38.94
C SER A 18 -25.05 -52.08 38.52
N ARG A 19 -26.36 -51.89 38.43
CA ARG A 19 -26.90 -50.57 38.04
C ARG A 19 -27.03 -49.54 39.19
N ARG A 20 -27.01 -49.97 40.45
CA ARG A 20 -27.17 -49.06 41.59
C ARG A 20 -25.86 -48.55 42.20
N GLU A 21 -24.75 -49.21 41.95
CA GLU A 21 -23.44 -48.71 42.43
C GLU A 21 -22.75 -47.76 41.45
N PHE A 22 -23.07 -47.87 40.16
CA PHE A 22 -22.56 -46.95 39.14
C PHE A 22 -23.05 -45.51 39.29
N PHE A 23 -24.26 -45.31 39.83
CA PHE A 23 -24.83 -43.97 40.06
C PHE A 23 -24.41 -43.29 41.35
N LYS A 24 -23.75 -43.97 42.27
CA LYS A 24 -23.19 -43.33 43.48
C LYS A 24 -21.76 -42.82 43.34
N GLN A 25 -21.01 -43.29 42.36
CA GLN A 25 -19.68 -42.75 42.06
C GLN A 25 -19.66 -41.66 40.99
N ALA A 26 -20.74 -41.45 40.24
CA ALA A 26 -20.84 -40.39 39.25
C ALA A 26 -21.21 -39.00 39.87
N GLY A 27 -21.59 -38.96 41.14
CA GLY A 27 -21.98 -37.70 41.82
C GLY A 27 -20.84 -36.89 42.45
N ALA A 28 -19.62 -37.48 42.56
CA ALA A 28 -18.48 -36.80 43.21
C ALA A 28 -17.45 -36.20 42.24
N LEU A 29 -17.61 -36.39 40.93
CA LEU A 29 -16.73 -35.85 39.87
C LEU A 29 -17.37 -34.68 39.09
N ALA A 30 -18.60 -34.26 39.39
CA ALA A 30 -19.27 -33.15 38.75
C ALA A 30 -18.95 -31.77 39.34
N GLY A 31 -18.18 -31.71 40.41
CA GLY A 31 -17.80 -30.45 41.10
C GLY A 31 -16.48 -29.79 40.68
N ALA A 32 -15.63 -30.45 39.88
CA ALA A 32 -14.31 -29.93 39.49
C ALA A 32 -14.18 -29.51 38.03
N ALA A 33 -15.27 -29.58 37.22
CA ALA A 33 -15.24 -29.29 35.78
C ALA A 33 -15.69 -27.86 35.38
N LEU A 34 -15.83 -26.94 36.37
CA LEU A 34 -16.28 -25.56 36.13
C LEU A 34 -15.17 -24.49 36.13
N LEU A 35 -13.89 -24.88 36.11
CA LEU A 35 -12.76 -23.93 36.05
C LEU A 35 -11.84 -24.09 34.82
N GLY A 36 -12.30 -24.70 33.77
CA GLY A 36 -11.56 -24.85 32.53
C GLY A 36 -12.47 -24.64 31.33
N ALA A 37 -13.08 -23.44 31.20
CA ALA A 37 -13.52 -23.04 29.86
C ALA A 37 -12.25 -23.04 28.99
N PRO A 38 -12.20 -23.81 27.89
CA PRO A 38 -11.06 -23.69 26.99
C PRO A 38 -11.05 -22.24 26.54
N ALA A 39 -10.03 -21.48 26.98
CA ALA A 39 -9.71 -20.25 26.33
C ALA A 39 -9.61 -20.63 24.84
N ILE A 40 -10.53 -20.14 24.02
CA ILE A 40 -10.40 -20.25 22.57
C ILE A 40 -9.11 -19.49 22.28
N VAL A 41 -8.00 -20.19 22.29
CA VAL A 41 -6.73 -19.70 21.77
C VAL A 41 -7.04 -19.52 20.28
N ARG A 42 -7.43 -18.30 19.93
CA ARG A 42 -7.56 -17.90 18.54
C ARG A 42 -6.20 -18.20 17.93
N ALA A 43 -6.13 -19.22 17.08
CA ALA A 43 -4.89 -19.60 16.44
C ALA A 43 -4.33 -18.33 15.80
N GLN A 44 -3.17 -17.88 16.27
CA GLN A 44 -2.50 -16.71 15.73
C GLN A 44 -2.26 -16.98 14.24
N SER A 45 -2.63 -16.03 13.38
CA SER A 45 -2.42 -16.15 11.95
C SER A 45 -0.94 -16.42 11.68
N LYS A 46 -0.65 -17.46 10.91
CA LYS A 46 0.73 -17.82 10.57
C LYS A 46 1.36 -16.87 9.55
N SER A 47 0.51 -16.20 8.76
CA SER A 47 0.95 -15.22 7.75
C SER A 47 -0.14 -14.21 7.44
N ILE A 48 0.30 -13.05 6.93
CA ILE A 48 -0.53 -12.01 6.35
C ILE A 48 -0.06 -11.66 4.94
N SER A 49 -0.95 -11.14 4.09
CA SER A 49 -0.66 -10.64 2.75
C SER A 49 -0.78 -9.12 2.73
N VAL A 50 0.29 -8.44 2.34
CA VAL A 50 0.38 -6.97 2.30
C VAL A 50 0.65 -6.52 0.88
N THR A 51 -0.17 -5.63 0.33
CA THR A 51 0.10 -5.08 -1.00
C THR A 51 1.30 -4.15 -0.98
N CYS A 52 2.00 -4.02 -2.09
CA CYS A 52 3.13 -3.11 -2.25
C CYS A 52 3.35 -2.73 -3.73
N TRP A 53 4.30 -1.82 -3.98
CA TRP A 53 4.60 -1.29 -5.32
C TRP A 53 5.77 -1.97 -6.04
N GLY A 54 6.29 -3.09 -5.51
CA GLY A 54 7.37 -3.87 -6.12
C GLY A 54 8.75 -3.18 -6.17
N GLY A 55 9.75 -3.89 -6.71
CA GLY A 55 11.10 -3.39 -6.93
C GLY A 55 11.81 -2.91 -5.66
N ALA A 56 12.55 -1.81 -5.74
CA ALA A 56 13.29 -1.26 -4.60
C ALA A 56 12.39 -0.89 -3.40
N TYR A 57 11.15 -0.49 -3.66
CA TYR A 57 10.18 -0.24 -2.59
C TYR A 57 9.82 -1.53 -1.85
N GLU A 58 9.53 -2.61 -2.56
CA GLU A 58 9.27 -3.91 -1.93
C GLU A 58 10.47 -4.38 -1.10
N ALA A 59 11.69 -4.22 -1.62
CA ALA A 59 12.90 -4.55 -0.88
C ALA A 59 13.02 -3.74 0.42
N ALA A 60 12.67 -2.45 0.39
CA ALA A 60 12.69 -1.59 1.57
C ALA A 60 11.58 -1.97 2.57
N ILE A 61 10.35 -2.25 2.11
CA ILE A 61 9.25 -2.77 2.97
C ILE A 61 9.67 -4.10 3.61
N ARG A 62 10.30 -4.99 2.85
CA ARG A 62 10.80 -6.27 3.36
C ARG A 62 11.81 -6.07 4.48
N GLY A 63 12.83 -5.25 4.23
CA GLY A 63 13.93 -5.05 5.21
C GLY A 63 13.55 -4.22 6.42
N ALA A 64 12.73 -3.17 6.26
CA ALA A 64 12.36 -2.28 7.36
C ALA A 64 11.17 -2.78 8.19
N PHE A 65 10.21 -3.47 7.57
CA PHE A 65 8.95 -3.84 8.22
C PHE A 65 8.72 -5.36 8.24
N ALA A 66 8.68 -6.03 7.08
CA ALA A 66 8.19 -7.40 6.98
C ALA A 66 9.04 -8.43 7.73
N GLU A 67 10.35 -8.45 7.48
CA GLU A 67 11.29 -9.37 8.14
C GLU A 67 11.43 -9.08 9.64
N PRO A 68 11.59 -7.79 10.09
CA PRO A 68 11.60 -7.49 11.51
C PRO A 68 10.29 -7.85 12.23
N PHE A 69 9.14 -7.61 11.60
CA PHE A 69 7.84 -8.01 12.15
C PHE A 69 7.73 -9.52 12.29
N THR A 70 8.11 -10.27 11.26
CA THR A 70 8.13 -11.74 11.30
C THR A 70 9.04 -12.25 12.41
N LYS A 71 10.24 -11.67 12.56
CA LYS A 71 11.19 -12.04 13.60
C LYS A 71 10.63 -11.79 15.02
N GLU A 72 9.89 -10.69 15.20
CA GLU A 72 9.37 -10.31 16.52
C GLU A 72 8.10 -11.07 16.89
N THR A 73 7.23 -11.37 15.92
CA THR A 73 5.89 -11.93 16.17
C THR A 73 5.71 -13.39 15.76
N GLY A 74 6.58 -13.91 14.91
CA GLY A 74 6.41 -15.22 14.28
C GLY A 74 5.39 -15.22 13.13
N ILE A 75 4.77 -14.07 12.78
CA ILE A 75 3.80 -13.95 11.70
C ILE A 75 4.54 -13.61 10.40
N ALA A 76 4.49 -14.50 9.41
CA ALA A 76 5.10 -14.24 8.11
C ALA A 76 4.36 -13.15 7.34
N VAL A 77 5.09 -12.32 6.59
CA VAL A 77 4.53 -11.27 5.72
C VAL A 77 4.79 -11.60 4.26
N ASN A 78 3.73 -11.87 3.51
CA ASN A 78 3.76 -12.09 2.08
C ASN A 78 3.50 -10.76 1.35
N LEU A 79 4.49 -10.23 0.67
CA LEU A 79 4.35 -9.00 -0.12
C LEU A 79 3.73 -9.32 -1.48
N VAL A 80 2.71 -8.57 -1.86
CA VAL A 80 1.96 -8.73 -3.11
C VAL A 80 2.14 -7.46 -3.95
N ASN A 81 2.81 -7.58 -5.07
CA ASN A 81 3.03 -6.45 -5.97
C ASN A 81 1.75 -6.08 -6.74
N SER A 82 0.79 -5.52 -6.04
CA SER A 82 -0.49 -5.06 -6.58
C SER A 82 -1.20 -4.15 -5.57
N ALA A 83 -1.14 -2.85 -5.77
CA ALA A 83 -1.92 -1.87 -4.99
C ALA A 83 -3.05 -1.31 -5.87
N ASP A 84 -4.00 -2.17 -6.23
CA ASP A 84 -5.10 -1.89 -7.16
C ASP A 84 -6.43 -1.83 -6.39
N LEU A 85 -7.01 -0.62 -6.30
CA LEU A 85 -8.27 -0.39 -5.59
C LEU A 85 -9.45 -1.14 -6.21
N ALA A 86 -9.50 -1.28 -7.54
CA ALA A 86 -10.61 -1.97 -8.20
C ALA A 86 -10.60 -3.47 -7.85
N ARG A 87 -9.42 -4.11 -7.84
CA ARG A 87 -9.27 -5.49 -7.36
C ARG A 87 -9.62 -5.65 -5.89
N MET A 88 -9.22 -4.67 -5.06
CA MET A 88 -9.57 -4.68 -3.64
C MET A 88 -11.09 -4.57 -3.44
N LYS A 89 -11.74 -3.71 -4.21
CA LYS A 89 -13.20 -3.55 -4.18
C LYS A 89 -13.93 -4.86 -4.49
N VAL A 90 -13.54 -5.57 -5.54
CA VAL A 90 -14.10 -6.89 -5.88
C VAL A 90 -13.95 -7.89 -4.73
N GLN A 91 -12.79 -7.91 -4.06
CA GLN A 91 -12.56 -8.80 -2.91
C GLN A 91 -13.48 -8.47 -1.74
N VAL A 92 -13.65 -7.18 -1.41
CA VAL A 92 -14.50 -6.73 -0.30
C VAL A 92 -15.99 -6.98 -0.61
N GLU A 93 -16.45 -6.65 -1.81
CA GLU A 93 -17.84 -6.86 -2.25
C GLU A 93 -18.23 -8.35 -2.26
N SER A 94 -17.32 -9.21 -2.71
CA SER A 94 -17.52 -10.66 -2.69
C SER A 94 -17.30 -11.31 -1.32
N LYS A 95 -16.84 -10.55 -0.32
CA LYS A 95 -16.43 -11.03 1.01
C LYS A 95 -15.38 -12.15 0.95
N ASN A 96 -14.60 -12.17 -0.12
CA ASN A 96 -13.50 -13.14 -0.33
C ASN A 96 -12.18 -12.39 -0.41
N VAL A 97 -11.71 -11.92 0.74
CA VAL A 97 -10.53 -11.05 0.87
C VAL A 97 -9.29 -11.90 1.10
N SER A 98 -8.30 -11.71 0.22
CA SER A 98 -6.99 -12.37 0.25
C SER A 98 -5.84 -11.44 0.64
N TRP A 99 -6.05 -10.13 0.61
CA TRP A 99 -5.07 -9.13 1.05
C TRP A 99 -5.45 -8.64 2.44
N ASP A 100 -4.57 -8.80 3.41
CA ASP A 100 -4.84 -8.46 4.81
C ASP A 100 -4.52 -6.99 5.13
N VAL A 101 -3.55 -6.40 4.42
CA VAL A 101 -3.22 -4.97 4.52
C VAL A 101 -3.12 -4.39 3.12
N PHE A 102 -3.82 -3.28 2.90
CA PHE A 102 -3.76 -2.53 1.66
C PHE A 102 -2.85 -1.31 1.86
N ASP A 103 -1.66 -1.38 1.26
CA ASP A 103 -0.67 -0.30 1.20
C ASP A 103 -0.88 0.46 -0.11
N SER A 104 -1.28 1.74 -0.03
CA SER A 104 -1.59 2.53 -1.21
C SER A 104 -1.57 4.03 -0.97
N ILE A 105 -1.65 4.76 -2.08
CA ILE A 105 -1.68 6.22 -2.11
C ILE A 105 -2.97 6.80 -1.53
N GLY A 106 -2.90 8.02 -1.00
CA GLY A 106 -4.02 8.71 -0.38
C GLY A 106 -5.32 8.75 -1.20
N PRO A 107 -5.30 9.11 -2.51
CA PRO A 107 -6.50 9.08 -3.34
C PRO A 107 -7.26 7.75 -3.31
N GLN A 108 -6.56 6.62 -3.40
CA GLN A 108 -7.18 5.29 -3.36
C GLN A 108 -7.66 4.90 -1.96
N ILE A 109 -6.86 5.20 -0.95
CA ILE A 109 -7.21 4.90 0.45
C ILE A 109 -8.45 5.67 0.88
N VAL A 110 -8.51 6.97 0.61
CA VAL A 110 -9.67 7.80 1.01
C VAL A 110 -10.91 7.44 0.19
N ALA A 111 -10.77 7.12 -1.10
CA ALA A 111 -11.88 6.60 -1.90
C ALA A 111 -12.43 5.28 -1.34
N GLY A 112 -11.56 4.34 -0.96
CA GLY A 112 -11.97 3.09 -0.31
C GLY A 112 -12.64 3.31 1.05
N SER A 113 -12.16 4.28 1.84
CA SER A 113 -12.78 4.69 3.11
C SER A 113 -14.19 5.25 2.89
N ARG A 114 -14.40 6.13 1.89
CA ARG A 114 -15.72 6.65 1.51
C ARG A 114 -16.71 5.55 1.14
N GLN A 115 -16.21 4.47 0.55
CA GLN A 115 -16.99 3.28 0.18
C GLN A 115 -17.14 2.28 1.34
N GLY A 116 -16.57 2.56 2.49
CA GLY A 116 -16.65 1.70 3.67
C GLY A 116 -15.90 0.36 3.52
N MET A 117 -14.81 0.34 2.76
CA MET A 117 -14.04 -0.88 2.45
C MET A 117 -13.12 -1.33 3.58
N TRP A 118 -12.76 -0.44 4.51
CA TRP A 118 -11.76 -0.70 5.53
C TRP A 118 -12.38 -1.00 6.90
N GLU A 119 -11.72 -1.84 7.68
CA GLU A 119 -12.00 -2.01 9.10
C GLU A 119 -11.60 -0.74 9.85
N LYS A 120 -12.35 -0.39 10.89
CA LYS A 120 -11.93 0.68 11.80
C LYS A 120 -10.66 0.28 12.52
N LEU A 121 -9.71 1.22 12.62
CA LEU A 121 -8.49 1.00 13.38
C LEU A 121 -8.84 0.77 14.85
N ASP A 122 -8.31 -0.32 15.42
CA ASP A 122 -8.43 -0.59 16.85
C ASP A 122 -7.44 0.29 17.63
N PRO A 123 -7.87 1.28 18.41
CA PRO A 123 -6.98 2.18 19.13
C PRO A 123 -6.18 1.47 20.25
N ALA A 124 -6.59 0.28 20.68
CA ALA A 124 -5.81 -0.54 21.60
C ALA A 124 -4.57 -1.14 20.96
N ILE A 125 -4.56 -1.29 19.62
CA ILE A 125 -3.46 -1.87 18.84
C ILE A 125 -2.73 -0.79 18.05
N VAL A 126 -3.48 0.00 17.26
CA VAL A 126 -2.93 1.02 16.34
C VAL A 126 -3.00 2.39 17.03
N ARG A 127 -1.88 2.81 17.56
CA ARG A 127 -1.75 4.13 18.19
C ARG A 127 -1.29 5.16 17.16
N THR A 128 -1.98 6.30 17.10
CA THR A 128 -1.74 7.37 16.13
C THR A 128 -1.20 8.66 16.76
N GLU A 129 -0.95 8.64 18.07
CA GLU A 129 -0.33 9.75 18.77
C GLU A 129 1.11 9.95 18.29
N GLY A 130 1.46 11.18 18.01
CA GLY A 130 2.80 11.54 17.51
C GLY A 130 2.98 11.37 16.01
N LEU A 131 1.92 11.08 15.26
CA LEU A 131 1.95 11.18 13.78
C LEU A 131 1.78 12.64 13.36
N ILE A 132 2.55 13.05 12.35
CA ILE A 132 2.55 14.42 11.81
C ILE A 132 1.25 14.70 11.07
N THR A 133 0.80 13.76 10.25
CA THR A 133 -0.42 13.89 9.46
C THR A 133 -1.57 13.14 10.13
N LYS A 134 -2.72 13.81 10.20
CA LYS A 134 -3.96 13.20 10.71
C LYS A 134 -4.36 11.99 9.86
N THR A 135 -4.82 10.97 10.54
CA THR A 135 -5.32 9.73 9.95
C THR A 135 -6.85 9.73 9.90
N GLY A 136 -7.42 8.83 9.10
CA GLY A 136 -8.85 8.53 9.17
C GLY A 136 -9.18 7.57 10.31
N PRO A 137 -10.46 7.27 10.52
CA PRO A 137 -10.88 6.29 11.53
C PRO A 137 -10.55 4.84 11.12
N ASP A 138 -10.19 4.60 9.87
CA ASP A 138 -10.06 3.30 9.23
C ASP A 138 -8.80 3.18 8.32
N PHE A 139 -7.92 4.19 8.36
CA PHE A 139 -6.62 4.17 7.68
C PHE A 139 -5.60 5.06 8.39
N VAL A 140 -4.33 4.81 8.14
CA VAL A 140 -3.23 5.56 8.77
C VAL A 140 -2.11 5.87 7.78
N GLY A 141 -1.61 7.11 7.78
CA GLY A 141 -0.46 7.53 6.99
C GLY A 141 0.86 7.05 7.60
N THR A 142 1.77 6.58 6.76
CA THR A 142 3.05 6.02 7.19
C THR A 142 4.23 6.91 6.85
N TYR A 143 4.32 7.42 5.64
CA TYR A 143 5.41 8.29 5.15
C TYR A 143 4.95 9.09 3.94
N SER A 144 5.69 10.17 3.64
CA SER A 144 5.47 11.01 2.48
C SER A 144 6.48 10.69 1.38
N TYR A 145 6.02 10.70 0.13
CA TYR A 145 6.85 10.52 -1.04
C TYR A 145 6.76 11.72 -2.00
N ALA A 146 7.74 11.85 -2.89
CA ALA A 146 7.75 12.84 -3.95
C ALA A 146 7.83 12.19 -5.33
N GLY A 147 7.01 12.69 -6.25
CA GLY A 147 7.06 12.40 -7.67
C GLY A 147 7.49 13.62 -8.47
N GLY A 148 8.23 13.39 -9.55
CA GLY A 148 8.74 14.44 -10.42
C GLY A 148 9.18 13.91 -11.78
N ILE A 149 9.81 14.77 -12.58
CA ILE A 149 10.26 14.44 -13.92
C ILE A 149 11.62 13.74 -13.85
N GLY A 150 11.67 12.48 -14.29
CA GLY A 150 12.88 11.68 -14.41
C GLY A 150 13.51 11.78 -15.79
N PHE A 151 14.84 11.78 -15.86
CA PHE A 151 15.64 11.88 -17.08
C PHE A 151 17.04 11.31 -16.88
N ASP A 152 17.72 10.98 -17.97
CA ASP A 152 19.14 10.64 -17.96
C ASP A 152 19.98 11.91 -18.21
N PRO A 153 20.80 12.39 -17.24
CA PRO A 153 21.60 13.60 -17.38
C PRO A 153 22.74 13.46 -18.42
N LYS A 154 23.13 12.24 -18.79
CA LYS A 154 24.14 12.00 -19.82
C LYS A 154 23.56 12.15 -21.23
N ARG A 155 22.25 11.94 -21.41
CA ARG A 155 21.58 12.02 -22.71
C ARG A 155 20.85 13.34 -22.94
N SER A 156 20.46 14.02 -21.89
CA SER A 156 19.72 15.29 -21.97
C SER A 156 20.50 16.39 -21.27
N SER A 157 21.12 17.29 -22.03
CA SER A 157 21.80 18.49 -21.50
C SER A 157 20.82 19.58 -21.05
N LYS A 158 19.60 19.56 -21.55
CA LYS A 158 18.52 20.49 -21.20
C LYS A 158 17.21 19.73 -21.00
N PRO A 159 17.07 18.97 -19.88
CA PRO A 159 15.83 18.25 -19.59
C PRO A 159 14.72 19.23 -19.15
N PRO A 160 13.45 18.87 -19.31
CA PRO A 160 12.33 19.59 -18.70
C PRO A 160 12.43 19.44 -17.16
N MET A 161 12.38 20.56 -16.46
CA MET A 161 12.52 20.61 -14.99
C MET A 161 11.19 20.92 -14.27
N THR A 162 10.21 21.41 -15.01
CA THR A 162 8.85 21.72 -14.54
C THR A 162 7.81 21.03 -15.40
N TYR A 163 6.57 20.92 -14.93
CA TYR A 163 5.51 20.31 -15.73
C TYR A 163 5.17 21.15 -16.96
N ALA A 164 5.28 22.48 -16.90
CA ALA A 164 5.13 23.33 -18.08
C ALA A 164 6.16 22.97 -19.15
N GLU A 165 7.43 22.80 -18.78
CA GLU A 165 8.48 22.37 -19.69
C GLU A 165 8.28 20.94 -20.19
N PHE A 166 7.77 20.03 -19.35
CA PHE A 166 7.48 18.66 -19.76
C PHE A 166 6.31 18.60 -20.78
N TRP A 167 5.36 19.53 -20.74
CA TRP A 167 4.28 19.67 -21.73
C TRP A 167 4.72 20.37 -23.01
N ASP A 168 5.77 21.19 -22.97
CA ASP A 168 6.31 21.87 -24.15
C ASP A 168 7.21 20.92 -24.97
N VAL A 169 6.56 20.07 -25.78
CA VAL A 169 7.26 19.06 -26.59
C VAL A 169 8.09 19.65 -27.72
N LYS A 170 7.88 20.93 -28.06
CA LYS A 170 8.66 21.64 -29.11
C LYS A 170 9.98 22.15 -28.53
N ALA A 171 9.93 22.81 -27.37
CA ALA A 171 11.16 23.31 -26.71
C ALA A 171 11.96 22.18 -26.05
N PHE A 172 11.30 21.10 -25.63
CA PHE A 172 11.88 19.94 -24.97
C PHE A 172 11.50 18.65 -25.71
N PRO A 173 12.05 18.40 -26.90
CA PRO A 173 11.73 17.20 -27.68
C PRO A 173 12.22 15.92 -26.98
N GLY A 174 11.44 14.83 -27.12
CA GLY A 174 11.78 13.53 -26.54
C GLY A 174 10.55 12.67 -26.27
N ARG A 175 10.78 11.37 -26.06
CA ARG A 175 9.76 10.36 -25.77
C ARG A 175 9.36 10.43 -24.32
N ARG A 176 8.06 10.56 -24.06
CA ARG A 176 7.53 10.73 -22.69
C ARG A 176 6.83 9.47 -22.21
N GLY A 177 6.96 9.19 -20.92
CA GLY A 177 6.20 8.18 -20.19
C GLY A 177 5.39 8.79 -19.06
N LEU A 178 4.12 8.39 -18.96
CA LEU A 178 3.22 8.75 -17.86
C LEU A 178 2.59 7.48 -17.27
N ARG A 179 2.05 7.61 -16.06
CA ARG A 179 1.33 6.51 -15.41
C ARG A 179 -0.14 6.49 -15.87
N PRO A 180 -0.79 5.29 -16.03
CA PRO A 180 -2.21 5.18 -16.36
C PRO A 180 -3.09 5.42 -15.12
N ARG A 181 -2.83 6.50 -14.39
CA ARG A 181 -3.50 6.86 -13.14
C ARG A 181 -3.94 8.33 -13.20
N VAL A 182 -5.22 8.58 -12.90
CA VAL A 182 -5.81 9.91 -13.05
C VAL A 182 -5.20 10.93 -12.09
N SER A 183 -5.02 10.55 -10.81
CA SER A 183 -4.28 11.37 -9.86
C SER A 183 -2.82 11.50 -10.29
N GLU A 184 -2.19 12.58 -9.97
CA GLU A 184 -0.90 13.05 -10.45
C GLU A 184 -0.98 13.60 -11.90
N ASN A 185 -1.63 12.92 -12.85
CA ASN A 185 -1.73 13.40 -14.23
C ASN A 185 -2.58 14.67 -14.37
N LEU A 186 -3.71 14.77 -13.66
CA LEU A 186 -4.54 15.98 -13.73
C LEU A 186 -3.87 17.18 -13.04
N GLU A 187 -3.18 16.94 -11.91
CA GLU A 187 -2.38 17.96 -11.25
C GLU A 187 -1.25 18.46 -12.17
N MET A 188 -0.48 17.55 -12.75
CA MET A 188 0.59 17.91 -13.70
C MET A 188 0.05 18.71 -14.89
N ALA A 189 -1.10 18.29 -15.43
CA ALA A 189 -1.72 18.96 -16.57
C ALA A 189 -2.15 20.39 -16.25
N LEU A 190 -2.73 20.64 -15.08
CA LEU A 190 -3.12 21.98 -14.63
C LEU A 190 -1.92 22.87 -14.34
N LEU A 191 -0.89 22.33 -13.68
CA LEU A 191 0.36 23.05 -13.46
C LEU A 191 1.05 23.39 -14.78
N ALA A 192 1.04 22.47 -15.73
CA ALA A 192 1.54 22.73 -17.10
C ALA A 192 0.73 23.78 -17.86
N ASP A 193 -0.55 23.91 -17.56
CA ASP A 193 -1.44 24.91 -18.14
C ASP A 193 -1.43 26.25 -17.37
N GLY A 194 -0.47 26.42 -16.44
CA GLY A 194 -0.21 27.68 -15.74
C GLY A 194 -1.08 27.93 -14.51
N VAL A 195 -1.78 26.91 -13.99
CA VAL A 195 -2.45 27.03 -12.69
C VAL A 195 -1.40 27.11 -11.59
N ALA A 196 -1.48 28.13 -10.75
CA ALA A 196 -0.55 28.28 -9.64
C ALA A 196 -0.75 27.16 -8.59
N PRO A 197 0.34 26.66 -7.94
CA PRO A 197 0.25 25.59 -6.96
C PRO A 197 -0.79 25.79 -5.87
N ASP A 198 -0.89 26.99 -5.33
CA ASP A 198 -1.85 27.35 -4.26
C ASP A 198 -3.31 27.49 -4.75
N LYS A 199 -3.55 27.42 -6.07
CA LYS A 199 -4.87 27.52 -6.72
C LYS A 199 -5.29 26.20 -7.39
N LEU A 200 -4.56 25.13 -7.17
CA LEU A 200 -4.77 23.88 -7.88
C LEU A 200 -6.09 23.21 -7.51
N TYR A 201 -6.45 23.23 -6.22
CA TYR A 201 -7.68 22.60 -5.76
C TYR A 201 -8.80 23.60 -5.41
N PRO A 202 -10.07 23.25 -5.73
CA PRO A 202 -10.53 22.03 -6.41
C PRO A 202 -10.02 21.98 -7.85
N LEU A 203 -9.68 20.78 -8.38
CA LEU A 203 -9.18 20.65 -9.75
C LEU A 203 -10.24 21.10 -10.77
N ASP A 204 -9.85 21.96 -11.71
CA ASP A 204 -10.63 22.20 -12.94
C ASP A 204 -10.44 21.00 -13.89
N VAL A 205 -11.32 20.01 -13.74
CA VAL A 205 -11.23 18.72 -14.43
C VAL A 205 -11.27 18.89 -15.96
N GLU A 206 -12.14 19.76 -16.47
CA GLU A 206 -12.27 19.96 -17.93
C GLU A 206 -11.02 20.61 -18.51
N ARG A 207 -10.47 21.59 -17.83
CA ARG A 207 -9.19 22.22 -18.19
C ARG A 207 -8.03 21.22 -18.13
N ALA A 208 -8.02 20.37 -17.10
CA ALA A 208 -7.00 19.34 -16.96
C ALA A 208 -7.02 18.35 -18.13
N PHE A 209 -8.19 17.83 -18.53
CA PHE A 209 -8.30 16.93 -19.69
C PHE A 209 -7.91 17.63 -21.00
N LYS A 210 -8.28 18.89 -21.23
CA LYS A 210 -7.80 19.68 -22.39
C LYS A 210 -6.25 19.81 -22.40
N ALA A 211 -5.64 19.96 -21.24
CA ALA A 211 -4.18 19.98 -21.14
C ALA A 211 -3.59 18.58 -21.39
N MET A 212 -4.25 17.51 -20.93
CA MET A 212 -3.86 16.13 -21.24
C MET A 212 -3.96 15.82 -22.74
N ASP A 213 -4.97 16.33 -23.46
CA ASP A 213 -5.09 16.17 -24.92
C ASP A 213 -3.85 16.71 -25.66
N ARG A 214 -3.24 17.79 -25.17
CA ARG A 214 -2.04 18.37 -25.78
C ARG A 214 -0.79 17.51 -25.64
N ILE A 215 -0.63 16.81 -24.51
CA ILE A 215 0.54 15.96 -24.26
C ILE A 215 0.36 14.53 -24.78
N LYS A 216 -0.87 14.03 -24.89
CA LYS A 216 -1.20 12.65 -25.25
C LYS A 216 -0.46 12.15 -26.49
N PRO A 217 -0.35 12.91 -27.63
CA PRO A 217 0.39 12.46 -28.80
C PRO A 217 1.90 12.23 -28.56
N ALA A 218 2.48 12.86 -27.55
CA ALA A 218 3.88 12.73 -27.16
C ALA A 218 4.13 11.64 -26.11
N VAL A 219 3.07 11.07 -25.52
CA VAL A 219 3.18 9.95 -24.57
C VAL A 219 3.47 8.67 -25.33
N ARG A 220 4.71 8.25 -25.29
CA ARG A 220 5.17 7.01 -25.94
C ARG A 220 4.72 5.76 -25.20
N LYS A 221 4.60 5.84 -23.87
CA LYS A 221 4.26 4.71 -23.01
C LYS A 221 3.42 5.14 -21.81
N TRP A 222 2.30 4.46 -21.63
CA TRP A 222 1.59 4.42 -20.35
C TRP A 222 2.22 3.33 -19.50
N ILE A 223 2.88 3.74 -18.41
CA ILE A 223 3.76 2.89 -17.61
C ILE A 223 2.97 2.22 -16.48
N GLU A 224 2.78 0.91 -16.57
CA GLU A 224 1.95 0.14 -15.63
C GLU A 224 2.60 0.01 -14.24
N THR A 225 3.89 -0.27 -14.21
CA THR A 225 4.60 -0.52 -12.95
C THR A 225 5.54 0.61 -12.57
N THR A 226 5.70 0.89 -11.28
CA THR A 226 6.60 1.97 -10.84
C THR A 226 8.07 1.71 -11.13
N PRO A 227 8.63 0.48 -11.11
CA PRO A 227 10.00 0.23 -11.53
C PRO A 227 10.28 0.62 -12.99
N GLU A 228 9.31 0.44 -13.90
CA GLU A 228 9.46 0.80 -15.31
C GLU A 228 9.72 2.30 -15.53
N THR A 229 9.32 3.18 -14.61
CA THR A 229 9.60 4.62 -14.71
C THR A 229 11.10 4.94 -14.70
N VAL A 230 11.93 4.03 -14.21
CA VAL A 230 13.39 4.13 -14.21
C VAL A 230 14.01 3.27 -15.30
N THR A 231 13.56 2.00 -15.45
CA THR A 231 14.17 1.07 -16.38
C THR A 231 14.01 1.50 -17.85
N LEU A 232 12.89 2.13 -18.21
CA LEU A 232 12.65 2.65 -19.58
C LEU A 232 13.54 3.87 -19.90
N ILE A 233 13.94 4.66 -18.92
CA ILE A 233 14.97 5.69 -19.10
C ILE A 233 16.35 5.03 -19.27
N ALA A 234 16.68 4.07 -18.40
CA ALA A 234 17.98 3.39 -18.43
C ALA A 234 18.20 2.61 -19.75
N SER A 235 17.16 1.96 -20.29
CA SER A 235 17.21 1.25 -21.57
C SER A 235 17.15 2.16 -22.79
N ASN A 236 17.07 3.47 -22.62
CA ASN A 236 16.88 4.44 -23.72
C ASN A 236 15.59 4.24 -24.52
N GLU A 237 14.54 3.70 -23.93
CA GLU A 237 13.21 3.64 -24.55
C GLU A 237 12.43 4.93 -24.36
N LEU A 238 12.68 5.64 -23.27
CA LEU A 238 12.11 6.96 -22.97
C LEU A 238 13.20 7.97 -22.66
N ASP A 239 12.91 9.24 -22.90
CA ASP A 239 13.79 10.35 -22.58
C ASP A 239 13.38 11.03 -21.27
N PHE A 240 12.06 11.10 -21.03
CA PHE A 240 11.48 11.71 -19.84
C PHE A 240 10.30 10.89 -19.32
N THR A 241 10.21 10.73 -17.98
CA THR A 241 9.06 10.10 -17.34
C THR A 241 8.58 10.89 -16.13
N TYR A 242 7.32 10.71 -15.74
CA TYR A 242 6.97 10.95 -14.35
C TYR A 242 7.44 9.76 -13.51
N THR A 243 8.24 10.03 -12.49
CA THR A 243 8.84 9.01 -11.62
C THR A 243 8.87 9.46 -10.16
N TYR A 244 9.41 8.61 -9.29
CA TYR A 244 9.43 8.84 -7.84
C TYR A 244 10.87 8.83 -7.31
N LEU A 245 11.14 9.70 -6.33
CA LEU A 245 12.46 9.81 -5.72
C LEU A 245 12.94 8.45 -5.18
N SER A 246 12.05 7.67 -4.58
CA SER A 246 12.30 6.30 -4.10
C SER A 246 12.69 5.29 -5.18
N ARG A 247 12.51 5.61 -6.45
CA ARG A 247 12.97 4.77 -7.57
C ARG A 247 14.30 5.27 -8.10
N VAL A 248 14.45 6.58 -8.16
CA VAL A 248 15.65 7.22 -8.70
C VAL A 248 16.86 7.01 -7.79
N LEU A 249 16.74 7.25 -6.48
CA LEU A 249 17.89 7.19 -5.58
C LEU A 249 18.51 5.78 -5.45
N PRO A 250 17.75 4.70 -5.29
CA PRO A 250 18.32 3.36 -5.33
C PRO A 250 18.96 3.00 -6.67
N ALA A 251 18.39 3.45 -7.80
CA ALA A 251 18.96 3.22 -9.12
C ALA A 251 20.29 3.97 -9.30
N GLN A 252 20.40 5.22 -8.81
CA GLN A 252 21.66 5.96 -8.77
C GLN A 252 22.72 5.23 -7.94
N ARG A 253 22.36 4.73 -6.76
CA ARG A 253 23.27 3.91 -5.93
C ARG A 253 23.76 2.65 -6.63
N ALA A 254 22.91 2.07 -7.49
CA ALA A 254 23.25 0.93 -8.33
C ALA A 254 24.03 1.33 -9.62
N GLY A 255 24.41 2.60 -9.81
CA GLY A 255 25.18 3.08 -10.94
C GLY A 255 24.36 3.48 -12.18
N THR A 256 23.03 3.46 -12.10
CA THR A 256 22.16 3.91 -13.21
C THR A 256 22.27 5.43 -13.39
N SER A 257 22.48 5.87 -14.64
CA SER A 257 22.45 7.28 -15.00
C SER A 257 21.00 7.75 -15.08
N ILE A 258 20.50 8.29 -13.99
CA ILE A 258 19.15 8.86 -13.90
C ILE A 258 19.13 9.98 -12.85
N GLN A 259 18.32 11.01 -13.10
CA GLN A 259 18.00 12.07 -12.15
C GLN A 259 16.49 12.33 -12.15
N MET A 260 16.00 12.96 -11.09
CA MET A 260 14.65 13.51 -11.01
C MET A 260 14.75 15.02 -10.72
N SER A 261 13.94 15.80 -11.43
CA SER A 261 13.80 17.21 -11.13
C SER A 261 13.12 17.40 -9.77
N MET A 262 13.76 18.21 -8.92
CA MET A 262 13.19 18.67 -7.64
C MET A 262 12.64 20.11 -7.73
N LYS A 263 12.62 20.73 -8.93
CA LYS A 263 12.10 22.11 -9.09
C LYS A 263 10.58 22.21 -8.93
N GLN A 264 9.88 21.12 -9.23
CA GLN A 264 8.43 21.03 -9.07
C GLN A 264 8.08 19.57 -8.85
N THR A 265 7.54 19.24 -7.68
CA THR A 265 7.19 17.87 -7.32
C THR A 265 5.72 17.77 -6.92
N LEU A 266 5.13 16.59 -7.12
CA LEU A 266 3.88 16.20 -6.49
C LEU A 266 4.21 15.32 -5.30
N ASN A 267 3.77 15.75 -4.13
CA ASN A 267 4.04 15.05 -2.87
C ASN A 267 2.72 14.46 -2.35
N SER A 268 2.79 13.27 -1.78
CA SER A 268 1.63 12.62 -1.18
C SER A 268 2.07 11.71 -0.04
N LEU A 269 1.12 11.23 0.73
CA LEU A 269 1.36 10.20 1.74
C LEU A 269 1.03 8.83 1.19
N GLU A 270 1.74 7.85 1.70
CA GLU A 270 1.38 6.45 1.61
C GLU A 270 0.62 6.06 2.87
N TYR A 271 -0.39 5.25 2.72
CA TYR A 271 -1.27 4.85 3.80
C TYR A 271 -1.44 3.35 3.87
N LEU A 272 -1.73 2.87 5.07
CA LEU A 272 -2.14 1.50 5.33
C LEU A 272 -3.59 1.46 5.78
N ALA A 273 -4.34 0.51 5.23
CA ALA A 273 -5.69 0.18 5.65
C ALA A 273 -5.85 -1.34 5.76
N VAL A 274 -6.74 -1.78 6.64
CA VAL A 274 -7.09 -3.19 6.80
C VAL A 274 -8.43 -3.44 6.12
N PRO A 275 -8.49 -4.26 5.05
CA PRO A 275 -9.72 -4.52 4.34
C PRO A 275 -10.76 -5.23 5.21
N LYS A 276 -12.05 -4.86 5.06
CA LYS A 276 -13.16 -5.59 5.70
C LYS A 276 -13.21 -7.03 5.22
N TYR A 277 -13.74 -7.88 6.07
CA TYR A 277 -13.93 -9.32 5.83
C TYR A 277 -12.62 -10.11 5.68
N GLY A 278 -11.46 -9.51 5.98
CA GLY A 278 -10.19 -10.21 6.05
C GLY A 278 -10.17 -11.25 7.17
N LYS A 279 -9.50 -12.38 6.95
CA LYS A 279 -9.42 -13.48 7.93
C LYS A 279 -8.41 -13.20 9.04
N ASN A 280 -7.45 -12.32 8.79
CA ASN A 280 -6.30 -12.05 9.64
C ASN A 280 -6.29 -10.64 10.24
N THR A 281 -7.49 -10.03 10.44
CA THR A 281 -7.65 -8.62 10.86
C THR A 281 -6.76 -8.22 12.04
N GLN A 282 -6.69 -9.06 13.09
CA GLN A 282 -5.87 -8.76 14.26
C GLN A 282 -4.37 -8.71 13.93
N ALA A 283 -3.87 -9.69 13.16
CA ALA A 283 -2.48 -9.73 12.73
C ALA A 283 -2.14 -8.56 11.78
N ALA A 284 -3.09 -8.19 10.90
CA ALA A 284 -3.00 -7.02 10.05
C ALA A 284 -2.89 -5.71 10.85
N MET A 285 -3.71 -5.53 11.88
CA MET A 285 -3.63 -4.37 12.79
C MET A 285 -2.30 -4.32 13.54
N GLN A 286 -1.78 -5.47 13.99
CA GLN A 286 -0.45 -5.56 14.60
C GLN A 286 0.66 -5.13 13.63
N TYR A 287 0.58 -5.56 12.36
CA TYR A 287 1.53 -5.14 11.34
C TYR A 287 1.43 -3.63 11.07
N VAL A 288 0.22 -3.08 10.95
CA VAL A 288 0.01 -1.64 10.79
C VAL A 288 0.66 -0.89 11.96
N ALA A 289 0.38 -1.30 13.20
CA ALA A 289 0.99 -0.69 14.39
C ALA A 289 2.52 -0.77 14.40
N PHE A 290 3.08 -1.90 13.94
CA PHE A 290 4.53 -2.08 13.79
C PHE A 290 5.14 -1.09 12.79
N CYS A 291 4.47 -0.87 11.66
CA CYS A 291 4.91 0.08 10.63
C CYS A 291 4.89 1.54 11.11
N LEU A 292 4.12 1.87 12.16
CA LEU A 292 4.08 3.21 12.73
C LEU A 292 5.21 3.49 13.75
N ARG A 293 5.96 2.50 14.16
CA ARG A 293 7.05 2.67 15.11
C ARG A 293 8.12 3.61 14.54
N PRO A 294 8.60 4.59 15.34
CA PRO A 294 9.60 5.55 14.89
C PRO A 294 10.89 4.91 14.35
N ASP A 295 11.38 3.84 15.02
CA ASP A 295 12.58 3.10 14.61
C ASP A 295 12.40 2.38 13.27
N ARG A 296 11.18 1.90 13.00
CA ARG A 296 10.85 1.21 11.73
C ARG A 296 10.69 2.20 10.58
N GLN A 297 10.00 3.32 10.81
CA GLN A 297 9.89 4.37 9.81
C GLN A 297 11.25 5.00 9.48
N ALA A 298 12.10 5.25 10.49
CA ALA A 298 13.46 5.73 10.25
C ALA A 298 14.27 4.75 9.39
N ALA A 299 14.24 3.45 9.70
CA ALA A 299 14.92 2.43 8.92
C ALA A 299 14.43 2.38 7.46
N PHE A 300 13.12 2.50 7.25
CA PHE A 300 12.53 2.57 5.91
C PHE A 300 13.00 3.82 5.15
N CYS A 301 12.96 4.99 5.80
CA CYS A 301 13.35 6.25 5.21
C CYS A 301 14.84 6.29 4.81
N GLU A 302 15.71 5.60 5.53
CA GLU A 302 17.14 5.43 5.13
C GLU A 302 17.29 4.69 3.79
N MET A 303 16.36 3.77 3.47
CA MET A 303 16.43 2.97 2.25
C MET A 303 15.90 3.70 1.03
N VAL A 304 14.82 4.49 1.19
CA VAL A 304 14.08 5.11 0.06
C VAL A 304 13.98 6.63 0.12
N GLU A 305 14.53 7.25 1.16
CA GLU A 305 14.57 8.70 1.40
C GLU A 305 13.18 9.36 1.33
N PHE A 306 12.19 8.67 1.87
CA PHE A 306 10.86 9.22 2.16
C PHE A 306 10.88 10.00 3.49
N ALA A 307 9.97 10.93 3.66
CA ALA A 307 9.80 11.61 4.94
C ALA A 307 8.88 10.78 5.85
N PRO A 308 9.31 10.44 7.09
CA PRO A 308 8.48 9.64 8.01
C PRO A 308 7.27 10.45 8.50
N ASN A 309 6.16 9.77 8.77
CA ASN A 309 4.99 10.39 9.40
C ASN A 309 5.04 10.35 10.94
N ALA A 310 5.85 9.48 11.54
CA ALA A 310 6.09 9.51 12.98
C ALA A 310 7.09 10.64 13.31
N ALA A 311 6.67 11.65 14.07
CA ALA A 311 7.52 12.80 14.41
C ALA A 311 8.85 12.39 15.08
N GLN A 312 8.80 11.34 15.91
CA GLN A 312 9.97 10.81 16.63
C GLN A 312 10.91 10.01 15.72
N ALA A 313 10.55 9.69 14.47
CA ALA A 313 11.42 8.99 13.53
C ALA A 313 12.48 9.91 12.93
N MET A 314 12.15 11.18 12.65
CA MET A 314 13.06 12.12 12.01
C MET A 314 14.41 12.27 12.73
N PRO A 315 14.50 12.38 14.06
CA PRO A 315 15.78 12.41 14.77
C PRO A 315 16.65 11.17 14.53
N LEU A 316 16.04 9.99 14.27
CA LEU A 316 16.73 8.73 14.06
C LEU A 316 17.27 8.56 12.63
N VAL A 317 16.82 9.38 11.68
CA VAL A 317 17.28 9.34 10.28
C VAL A 317 18.62 10.04 10.16
N SER A 318 19.55 9.50 9.36
CA SER A 318 20.86 10.07 9.13
C SER A 318 20.81 11.44 8.46
N ALA A 319 21.82 12.28 8.66
CA ALA A 319 21.96 13.58 8.00
C ALA A 319 22.02 13.42 6.47
N ALA A 320 22.65 12.34 5.99
CA ALA A 320 22.78 12.06 4.56
C ALA A 320 21.43 11.73 3.91
N ALA A 321 20.57 10.95 4.56
CA ALA A 321 19.24 10.66 4.06
C ALA A 321 18.34 11.92 4.14
N LYS A 322 18.36 12.66 5.25
CA LYS A 322 17.60 13.91 5.42
C LYS A 322 17.89 14.92 4.31
N ALA A 323 19.16 15.06 3.90
CA ALA A 323 19.54 16.00 2.85
C ALA A 323 18.97 15.67 1.46
N ARG A 324 18.44 14.46 1.27
CA ARG A 324 17.84 13.99 0.00
C ARG A 324 16.33 13.80 0.07
N MET A 325 15.74 13.97 1.25
CA MET A 325 14.28 13.91 1.40
C MET A 325 13.61 15.09 0.69
N PRO A 326 12.36 14.90 0.21
CA PRO A 326 11.62 15.99 -0.39
C PRO A 326 11.32 17.08 0.66
N ASP A 327 11.43 18.34 0.24
CA ASP A 327 10.90 19.45 1.03
C ASP A 327 9.40 19.56 0.81
N MET A 328 8.64 19.13 1.80
CA MET A 328 7.18 19.16 1.77
C MET A 328 6.60 20.59 1.87
N HIS A 329 7.44 21.60 2.15
CA HIS A 329 7.06 23.02 2.27
C HIS A 329 7.51 23.87 1.06
N ASP A 330 8.11 23.25 0.04
CA ASP A 330 8.49 23.96 -1.19
C ASP A 330 7.23 24.51 -1.88
N LYS A 331 7.18 25.85 -2.02
CA LYS A 331 6.06 26.58 -2.64
C LYS A 331 5.77 26.22 -4.10
N ASN A 332 6.74 25.62 -4.80
CA ASN A 332 6.58 25.19 -6.20
C ASN A 332 6.08 23.75 -6.29
N SER A 333 5.98 23.06 -5.17
CA SER A 333 5.53 21.68 -5.07
C SER A 333 4.11 21.61 -4.55
N ILE A 334 3.42 20.51 -4.85
CA ILE A 334 2.04 20.28 -4.47
C ILE A 334 2.00 19.14 -3.46
N ILE A 335 1.16 19.29 -2.46
CA ILE A 335 0.65 18.15 -1.67
C ILE A 335 -0.68 17.76 -2.28
N ILE A 336 -0.79 16.52 -2.77
CA ILE A 336 -2.02 15.97 -3.34
C ILE A 336 -3.13 16.01 -2.29
N ASN A 337 -4.31 16.49 -2.68
CA ASN A 337 -5.45 16.60 -1.78
C ASN A 337 -6.25 15.29 -1.75
N ASP A 338 -5.87 14.40 -0.83
CA ASP A 338 -6.49 13.08 -0.69
C ASP A 338 -7.99 13.16 -0.38
N ALA A 339 -8.45 14.19 0.36
CA ALA A 339 -9.86 14.37 0.68
C ALA A 339 -10.67 14.69 -0.58
N TRP A 340 -10.17 15.55 -1.45
CA TRP A 340 -10.81 15.86 -2.74
C TRP A 340 -10.85 14.61 -3.62
N TRP A 341 -9.76 13.87 -3.71
CA TRP A 341 -9.69 12.63 -4.48
C TRP A 341 -10.61 11.54 -3.93
N GLY A 342 -10.81 11.48 -2.62
CA GLY A 342 -11.73 10.52 -2.01
C GLY A 342 -13.14 10.56 -2.57
N ASP A 343 -13.60 11.75 -2.98
CA ASP A 343 -14.93 11.97 -3.54
C ASP A 343 -14.97 11.85 -5.09
N HIS A 344 -13.82 11.87 -5.77
CA HIS A 344 -13.75 11.98 -7.24
C HIS A 344 -12.99 10.82 -7.91
N TYR A 345 -12.22 10.03 -7.17
CA TYR A 345 -11.24 9.10 -7.73
C TYR A 345 -11.85 8.10 -8.71
N ASP A 346 -12.86 7.35 -8.31
CA ASP A 346 -13.43 6.27 -9.14
C ASP A 346 -14.01 6.81 -10.46
N THR A 347 -14.79 7.90 -10.36
CA THR A 347 -15.43 8.53 -11.54
C THR A 347 -14.38 9.05 -12.50
N LEU A 348 -13.36 9.74 -11.98
CA LEU A 348 -12.31 10.31 -12.82
C LEU A 348 -11.33 9.27 -13.35
N GLN A 349 -11.03 8.20 -12.59
CA GLN A 349 -10.20 7.10 -13.07
C GLN A 349 -10.89 6.36 -14.23
N ASN A 350 -12.19 6.11 -14.14
CA ASN A 350 -12.97 5.50 -15.23
C ASN A 350 -12.96 6.41 -16.48
N ARG A 351 -13.20 7.71 -16.30
CA ARG A 351 -13.11 8.69 -17.38
C ARG A 351 -11.73 8.73 -18.01
N PHE A 352 -10.68 8.73 -17.19
CA PHE A 352 -9.28 8.76 -17.63
C PHE A 352 -8.90 7.49 -18.42
N THR A 353 -9.34 6.32 -17.94
CA THR A 353 -9.13 5.05 -18.64
C THR A 353 -9.79 5.07 -20.03
N THR A 354 -11.04 5.51 -20.11
CA THR A 354 -11.73 5.67 -21.41
C THR A 354 -11.02 6.66 -22.32
N TRP A 355 -10.61 7.82 -21.77
CA TRP A 355 -9.88 8.84 -22.50
C TRP A 355 -8.52 8.35 -23.04
N MET A 356 -7.80 7.50 -22.31
CA MET A 356 -6.54 6.91 -22.82
C MET A 356 -6.73 6.05 -24.06
N LEU A 357 -7.90 5.40 -24.20
CA LEU A 357 -8.22 4.49 -25.30
C LEU A 357 -8.69 5.21 -26.58
N THR A 358 -9.19 6.42 -26.48
CA THR A 358 -9.61 7.27 -27.63
C THR A 358 -8.44 8.05 -28.19
#